data_b7a7138781063d1f75a01d2b715a6c87
#
_entry.id   b7a7138781063d1f75a01d2b715a6c87
#
_cell.length_a   1.000
_cell.length_b   1.000
_cell.length_c   1.000
_cell.angle_alpha   90.00
_cell.angle_beta   90.00
_cell.angle_gamma   90.00
#
_symmetry.space_group_name_H-M   'P 1'
#
loop_
_entity.id
_entity.type
_entity.pdbx_description
1 polymer ?
#
loop_
_entity_poly.entity_id
_entity_poly.type
_entity_poly.pdbx_seq_one_letter_code
_entity_poly.pdbx_strand_id
1 'polypeptide(L)'
;MSGPSDQAAGPPRGGVAPVSRRAMNLAHFLVQAARRHPARPALVCGDARLSWRELDARTAALAQALAERGVGKGDRVLVHARNSFAFAETLFAVLRLGAVWVPTNCRISPDEAVYLAQAAGVKAFLCEGQSPQHAEAVAAAMPQLALLARLGPGDFGEADTASLIAARLGAAAPACADVAYDDPCWFFFTSGTTGQPKAAVLTHGQMAFVVTNHLCDLMPGTTEADVSLVVAPLSHGAGIHFLTQVARAACTVLPEGDRFDAAQAWQLVQEHGVTNLFTVPTIVKMLVEHAAVDAFDHGSLRYVIYAGAPMYREDQKRALAKLGPVLVQYFGLGEVTGNITVLPPSQHHAGDGPEARVGTCGYERTGMQISIQDDAGRPLPSGQTGEICVAGPAVFA
;
A
#
# COMPACT_ATOMS: atom_id res chain seq x y z
N MET A 1 -29.15 -3.12 -74.10
CA MET A 1 -28.65 -1.97 -73.30
C MET A 1 -29.36 -2.03 -71.97
N SER A 2 -28.66 -2.52 -70.99
CA SER A 2 -29.14 -2.61 -69.61
C SER A 2 -27.96 -2.13 -68.75
N GLY A 3 -28.12 -0.98 -68.12
CA GLY A 3 -27.13 -0.33 -67.28
C GLY A 3 -26.93 -1.06 -65.93
N PRO A 4 -25.78 -0.88 -65.26
CA PRO A 4 -25.51 -1.53 -64.00
C PRO A 4 -26.22 -0.84 -62.86
N SER A 5 -26.83 -1.63 -62.01
CA SER A 5 -27.51 -1.22 -60.77
C SER A 5 -26.47 -0.70 -59.76
N ASP A 6 -26.64 0.53 -59.36
CA ASP A 6 -25.95 1.21 -58.29
C ASP A 6 -26.32 0.56 -56.93
N GLN A 7 -25.43 -0.25 -56.39
CA GLN A 7 -25.56 -0.77 -55.01
C GLN A 7 -24.97 0.28 -54.07
N ALA A 8 -25.87 0.99 -53.38
CA ALA A 8 -25.53 1.90 -52.31
C ALA A 8 -24.75 1.16 -51.20
N ALA A 9 -23.49 1.54 -51.02
CA ALA A 9 -22.66 1.09 -49.89
C ALA A 9 -23.31 1.55 -48.57
N GLY A 10 -23.70 0.59 -47.76
CA GLY A 10 -24.18 0.86 -46.40
C GLY A 10 -23.13 1.60 -45.56
N PRO A 11 -23.57 2.32 -44.51
CA PRO A 11 -22.66 3.09 -43.68
C PRO A 11 -21.58 2.19 -43.06
N PRO A 12 -20.35 2.69 -42.92
CA PRO A 12 -19.25 1.89 -42.32
C PRO A 12 -19.67 1.48 -40.88
N ARG A 13 -19.69 0.19 -40.64
CA ARG A 13 -19.84 -0.34 -39.29
C ARG A 13 -18.69 0.24 -38.46
N GLY A 14 -19.00 1.16 -37.55
CA GLY A 14 -18.04 1.68 -36.59
C GLY A 14 -17.42 0.53 -35.85
N GLY A 15 -16.17 0.20 -36.17
CA GLY A 15 -15.40 -0.80 -35.50
C GLY A 15 -15.21 -0.35 -34.05
N VAL A 16 -15.87 -1.03 -33.12
CA VAL A 16 -15.52 -0.91 -31.70
C VAL A 16 -14.08 -1.39 -31.58
N ALA A 17 -13.16 -0.47 -31.31
CA ALA A 17 -11.77 -0.82 -31.10
C ALA A 17 -11.70 -1.92 -30.01
N PRO A 18 -10.95 -3.01 -30.20
CA PRO A 18 -10.86 -4.08 -29.23
C PRO A 18 -10.33 -3.55 -27.89
N VAL A 19 -11.15 -3.59 -26.87
CA VAL A 19 -10.81 -3.13 -25.52
C VAL A 19 -10.10 -4.26 -24.77
N SER A 20 -8.94 -4.71 -25.27
CA SER A 20 -8.08 -5.60 -24.46
C SER A 20 -6.99 -4.77 -23.80
N ARG A 21 -7.08 -4.63 -22.47
CA ARG A 21 -6.07 -3.91 -21.66
C ARG A 21 -5.39 -4.91 -20.77
N ARG A 22 -4.06 -4.85 -20.70
CA ARG A 22 -3.24 -5.70 -19.81
C ARG A 22 -3.09 -5.10 -18.42
N ALA A 23 -3.52 -3.87 -18.19
CA ALA A 23 -3.40 -3.19 -16.92
C ALA A 23 -4.76 -2.77 -16.36
N MET A 24 -4.84 -2.73 -15.07
CA MET A 24 -5.99 -2.30 -14.28
C MET A 24 -5.53 -1.17 -13.36
N ASN A 25 -6.30 -0.07 -13.32
CA ASN A 25 -6.09 0.96 -12.30
C ASN A 25 -6.30 0.34 -10.91
N LEU A 26 -5.35 0.54 -10.00
CA LEU A 26 -5.39 -0.08 -8.66
C LEU A 26 -6.61 0.36 -7.84
N ALA A 27 -7.17 1.55 -8.10
CA ALA A 27 -8.41 1.96 -7.46
C ALA A 27 -9.60 1.04 -7.80
N HIS A 28 -9.49 0.24 -8.86
CA HIS A 28 -10.52 -0.74 -9.21
C HIS A 28 -10.68 -1.84 -8.15
N PHE A 29 -9.67 -2.13 -7.34
CA PHE A 29 -9.82 -3.03 -6.19
C PHE A 29 -10.89 -2.51 -5.21
N LEU A 30 -10.88 -1.20 -4.91
CA LEU A 30 -11.91 -0.58 -4.07
C LEU A 30 -13.30 -0.64 -4.72
N VAL A 31 -13.39 -0.34 -6.02
CA VAL A 31 -14.66 -0.44 -6.77
C VAL A 31 -15.21 -1.87 -6.73
N GLN A 32 -14.35 -2.89 -6.86
CA GLN A 32 -14.76 -4.29 -6.75
C GLN A 32 -15.24 -4.64 -5.34
N ALA A 33 -14.52 -4.20 -4.29
CA ALA A 33 -14.90 -4.42 -2.90
C ALA A 33 -16.27 -3.79 -2.61
N ALA A 34 -16.48 -2.53 -3.01
CA ALA A 34 -17.73 -1.81 -2.84
C ALA A 34 -18.92 -2.45 -3.58
N ARG A 35 -18.68 -3.03 -4.76
CA ARG A 35 -19.71 -3.73 -5.53
C ARG A 35 -20.08 -5.09 -4.94
N ARG A 36 -19.09 -5.84 -4.45
CA ARG A 36 -19.29 -7.20 -3.91
C ARG A 36 -19.81 -7.19 -2.49
N HIS A 37 -19.32 -6.26 -1.64
CA HIS A 37 -19.57 -6.24 -0.22
C HIS A 37 -19.91 -4.83 0.31
N PRO A 38 -20.90 -4.12 -0.27
CA PRO A 38 -21.14 -2.69 -0.06
C PRO A 38 -21.37 -2.30 1.40
N ALA A 39 -22.03 -3.16 2.17
CA ALA A 39 -22.41 -2.87 3.55
C ALA A 39 -21.40 -3.37 4.61
N ARG A 40 -20.39 -4.16 4.20
CA ARG A 40 -19.37 -4.63 5.16
C ARG A 40 -18.43 -3.48 5.54
N PRO A 41 -17.89 -3.48 6.77
CA PRO A 41 -16.91 -2.48 7.18
C PRO A 41 -15.64 -2.61 6.34
N ALA A 42 -15.15 -1.47 5.86
CA ALA A 42 -13.89 -1.31 5.14
C ALA A 42 -12.79 -0.81 6.09
N LEU A 43 -13.10 0.26 6.84
CA LEU A 43 -12.20 0.88 7.81
C LEU A 43 -12.91 1.03 9.15
N VAL A 44 -12.16 0.78 10.22
CA VAL A 44 -12.60 0.97 11.61
C VAL A 44 -11.52 1.69 12.40
N CYS A 45 -11.89 2.68 13.23
CA CYS A 45 -11.00 3.36 14.16
C CYS A 45 -11.84 3.84 15.36
N GLY A 46 -11.67 3.26 16.53
CA GLY A 46 -12.57 3.47 17.66
C GLY A 46 -14.04 3.19 17.26
N ASP A 47 -14.91 4.15 17.53
CA ASP A 47 -16.34 4.05 17.14
C ASP A 47 -16.60 4.41 15.68
N ALA A 48 -15.64 5.06 15.01
CA ALA A 48 -15.78 5.45 13.62
C ALA A 48 -15.64 4.27 12.67
N ARG A 49 -16.54 4.18 11.69
CA ARG A 49 -16.57 3.12 10.70
C ARG A 49 -16.93 3.68 9.33
N LEU A 50 -16.31 3.13 8.29
CA LEU A 50 -16.73 3.29 6.91
C LEU A 50 -16.99 1.92 6.29
N SER A 51 -18.13 1.78 5.64
CA SER A 51 -18.42 0.63 4.77
C SER A 51 -17.66 0.75 3.45
N TRP A 52 -17.55 -0.35 2.69
CA TRP A 52 -16.93 -0.33 1.37
C TRP A 52 -17.64 0.64 0.41
N ARG A 53 -18.98 0.74 0.49
CA ARG A 53 -19.77 1.71 -0.30
C ARG A 53 -19.42 3.14 0.05
N GLU A 54 -19.33 3.45 1.34
CA GLU A 54 -19.00 4.81 1.80
C GLU A 54 -17.57 5.18 1.44
N LEU A 55 -16.61 4.28 1.64
CA LEU A 55 -15.22 4.51 1.26
C LEU A 55 -15.08 4.78 -0.24
N ASP A 56 -15.74 3.99 -1.11
CA ASP A 56 -15.72 4.21 -2.56
C ASP A 56 -16.37 5.55 -2.95
N ALA A 57 -17.52 5.89 -2.37
CA ALA A 57 -18.21 7.15 -2.65
C ALA A 57 -17.38 8.37 -2.21
N ARG A 58 -16.75 8.30 -1.03
CA ARG A 58 -15.90 9.36 -0.48
C ARG A 58 -14.63 9.54 -1.30
N THR A 59 -13.98 8.45 -1.70
CA THR A 59 -12.79 8.51 -2.57
C THR A 59 -13.13 9.05 -3.96
N ALA A 60 -14.30 8.72 -4.50
CA ALA A 60 -14.77 9.27 -5.77
C ALA A 60 -15.03 10.78 -5.69
N ALA A 61 -15.68 11.24 -4.60
CA ALA A 61 -15.89 12.65 -4.34
C ALA A 61 -14.58 13.44 -4.20
N LEU A 62 -13.59 12.87 -3.48
CA LEU A 62 -12.27 13.48 -3.34
C LEU A 62 -11.52 13.50 -4.69
N ALA A 63 -11.58 12.43 -5.47
CA ALA A 63 -10.99 12.39 -6.81
C ALA A 63 -11.57 13.48 -7.71
N GLN A 64 -12.89 13.68 -7.69
CA GLN A 64 -13.53 14.77 -8.42
C GLN A 64 -13.01 16.15 -7.96
N ALA A 65 -12.90 16.36 -6.64
CA ALA A 65 -12.39 17.61 -6.07
C ALA A 65 -10.96 17.92 -6.51
N LEU A 66 -10.11 16.89 -6.58
CA LEU A 66 -8.74 16.99 -7.07
C LEU A 66 -8.70 17.28 -8.58
N ALA A 67 -9.55 16.60 -9.37
CA ALA A 67 -9.64 16.81 -10.82
C ALA A 67 -10.07 18.23 -11.17
N GLU A 68 -11.04 18.81 -10.46
CA GLU A 68 -11.49 20.19 -10.64
C GLU A 68 -10.40 21.23 -10.35
N ARG A 69 -9.38 20.85 -9.60
CA ARG A 69 -8.16 21.64 -9.34
C ARG A 69 -7.00 21.26 -10.28
N GLY A 70 -7.32 20.56 -11.35
CA GLY A 70 -6.39 20.22 -12.41
C GLY A 70 -5.48 19.03 -12.13
N VAL A 71 -5.67 18.26 -11.04
CA VAL A 71 -4.92 17.02 -10.80
C VAL A 71 -5.47 15.91 -11.70
N GLY A 72 -4.61 15.30 -12.49
CA GLY A 72 -4.99 14.25 -13.44
C GLY A 72 -3.95 13.14 -13.55
N LYS A 73 -4.10 12.29 -14.56
CA LYS A 73 -3.21 11.17 -14.83
C LYS A 73 -1.75 11.62 -14.94
N GLY A 74 -0.87 10.91 -14.22
CA GLY A 74 0.56 11.18 -14.19
C GLY A 74 0.99 12.35 -13.30
N ASP A 75 0.07 13.14 -12.76
CA ASP A 75 0.41 14.19 -11.78
C ASP A 75 0.77 13.57 -10.42
N ARG A 76 1.80 14.11 -9.76
CA ARG A 76 2.25 13.62 -8.45
C ARG A 76 1.54 14.39 -7.36
N VAL A 77 1.03 13.62 -6.38
CA VAL A 77 0.35 14.16 -5.20
C VAL A 77 1.15 13.76 -3.96
N LEU A 78 1.81 14.75 -3.35
CA LEU A 78 2.51 14.56 -2.08
C LEU A 78 1.50 14.42 -0.95
N VAL A 79 1.72 13.46 -0.05
CA VAL A 79 0.87 13.29 1.12
C VAL A 79 1.72 13.10 2.36
N HIS A 80 1.57 14.02 3.31
CA HIS A 80 2.26 14.00 4.59
C HIS A 80 1.24 13.90 5.73
N ALA A 81 1.01 12.68 6.22
CA ALA A 81 0.08 12.43 7.31
C ALA A 81 0.33 11.09 7.98
N ARG A 82 -0.19 10.95 9.20
CA ARG A 82 -0.31 9.68 9.91
C ARG A 82 -1.44 8.83 9.33
N ASN A 83 -1.47 7.56 9.75
CA ASN A 83 -2.53 6.63 9.39
C ASN A 83 -3.89 7.19 9.83
N SER A 84 -4.84 7.28 8.90
CA SER A 84 -6.19 7.78 9.15
C SER A 84 -7.13 7.38 8.00
N PHE A 85 -8.43 7.55 8.18
CA PHE A 85 -9.38 7.40 7.09
C PHE A 85 -9.08 8.36 5.94
N ALA A 86 -8.75 9.62 6.26
CA ALA A 86 -8.41 10.63 5.26
C ALA A 86 -7.17 10.24 4.43
N PHE A 87 -6.17 9.58 5.06
CA PHE A 87 -5.01 9.03 4.36
C PHE A 87 -5.42 7.94 3.36
N ALA A 88 -6.24 6.99 3.80
CA ALA A 88 -6.74 5.90 2.95
C ALA A 88 -7.63 6.43 1.80
N GLU A 89 -8.52 7.39 2.10
CA GLU A 89 -9.35 8.06 1.10
C GLU A 89 -8.51 8.77 0.04
N THR A 90 -7.46 9.47 0.47
CA THR A 90 -6.56 10.19 -0.43
C THR A 90 -5.78 9.23 -1.34
N LEU A 91 -5.26 8.12 -0.81
CA LEU A 91 -4.60 7.10 -1.62
C LEU A 91 -5.50 6.66 -2.80
N PHE A 92 -6.72 6.24 -2.51
CA PHE A 92 -7.62 5.75 -3.56
C PHE A 92 -8.16 6.84 -4.47
N ALA A 93 -8.30 8.08 -3.98
CA ALA A 93 -8.67 9.22 -4.82
C ALA A 93 -7.57 9.54 -5.86
N VAL A 94 -6.30 9.53 -5.43
CA VAL A 94 -5.13 9.73 -6.31
C VAL A 94 -5.04 8.61 -7.34
N LEU A 95 -5.13 7.35 -6.90
CA LEU A 95 -5.09 6.20 -7.81
C LEU A 95 -6.24 6.23 -8.82
N ARG A 96 -7.47 6.63 -8.41
CA ARG A 96 -8.64 6.72 -9.28
C ARG A 96 -8.40 7.67 -10.46
N LEU A 97 -7.68 8.76 -10.24
CA LEU A 97 -7.29 9.71 -11.28
C LEU A 97 -6.15 9.21 -12.18
N GLY A 98 -5.53 8.07 -11.88
CA GLY A 98 -4.28 7.66 -12.51
C GLY A 98 -3.13 8.60 -12.17
N ALA A 99 -3.28 9.39 -11.12
CA ALA A 99 -2.22 10.21 -10.56
C ALA A 99 -1.26 9.37 -9.70
N VAL A 100 -0.11 9.93 -9.38
CA VAL A 100 0.96 9.23 -8.67
C VAL A 100 0.91 9.59 -7.19
N TRP A 101 0.74 8.58 -6.37
CA TRP A 101 0.79 8.65 -4.93
C TRP A 101 2.22 8.84 -4.44
N VAL A 102 2.49 9.91 -3.69
CA VAL A 102 3.81 10.23 -3.13
C VAL A 102 3.68 10.40 -1.62
N PRO A 103 3.60 9.32 -0.83
CA PRO A 103 3.49 9.41 0.61
C PRO A 103 4.84 9.68 1.24
N THR A 104 4.83 10.41 2.35
CA THR A 104 6.03 10.65 3.16
C THR A 104 5.96 9.89 4.49
N ASN A 105 7.11 9.67 5.10
CA ASN A 105 7.14 9.31 6.51
C ASN A 105 6.73 10.54 7.34
N CYS A 106 5.77 10.40 8.24
CA CYS A 106 5.30 11.48 9.12
C CYS A 106 6.37 12.04 10.09
N ARG A 107 7.57 11.46 10.11
CA ARG A 107 8.70 11.87 10.97
C ARG A 107 9.75 12.70 10.24
N ILE A 108 9.61 12.95 8.94
CA ILE A 108 10.56 13.78 8.20
C ILE A 108 10.44 15.25 8.63
N SER A 109 11.51 16.01 8.44
CA SER A 109 11.51 17.45 8.67
C SER A 109 10.78 18.21 7.54
N PRO A 110 10.41 19.49 7.75
CA PRO A 110 9.88 20.34 6.69
C PRO A 110 10.82 20.44 5.48
N ASP A 111 12.14 20.55 5.69
CA ASP A 111 13.14 20.63 4.62
C ASP A 111 13.19 19.35 3.79
N GLU A 112 13.10 18.18 4.44
CA GLU A 112 12.99 16.90 3.74
C GLU A 112 11.70 16.81 2.93
N ALA A 113 10.58 17.31 3.44
CA ALA A 113 9.32 17.37 2.70
C ALA A 113 9.43 18.28 1.47
N VAL A 114 10.10 19.40 1.57
CA VAL A 114 10.42 20.30 0.44
C VAL A 114 11.27 19.57 -0.61
N TYR A 115 12.32 18.88 -0.16
CA TYR A 115 13.16 18.09 -1.07
C TYR A 115 12.34 17.05 -1.84
N LEU A 116 11.50 16.27 -1.14
CA LEU A 116 10.66 15.24 -1.79
C LEU A 116 9.65 15.87 -2.76
N ALA A 117 9.05 17.02 -2.40
CA ALA A 117 8.13 17.75 -3.25
C ALA A 117 8.78 18.20 -4.57
N GLN A 118 9.98 18.76 -4.48
CA GLN A 118 10.75 19.22 -5.64
C GLN A 118 11.26 18.05 -6.49
N ALA A 119 11.85 17.03 -5.84
CA ALA A 119 12.38 15.86 -6.53
C ALA A 119 11.29 15.08 -7.30
N ALA A 120 10.09 14.98 -6.73
CA ALA A 120 8.95 14.37 -7.40
C ALA A 120 8.26 15.32 -8.40
N GLY A 121 8.50 16.63 -8.33
CA GLY A 121 7.78 17.63 -9.11
C GLY A 121 6.28 17.58 -8.85
N VAL A 122 5.89 17.68 -7.58
CA VAL A 122 4.50 17.50 -7.17
C VAL A 122 3.59 18.62 -7.66
N LYS A 123 2.35 18.28 -7.96
CA LYS A 123 1.32 19.23 -8.39
C LYS A 123 0.36 19.59 -7.27
N ALA A 124 0.14 18.68 -6.34
CA ALA A 124 -0.70 18.91 -5.17
C ALA A 124 0.00 18.41 -3.91
N PHE A 125 -0.27 19.05 -2.80
CA PHE A 125 0.19 18.64 -1.49
C PHE A 125 -0.98 18.54 -0.51
N LEU A 126 -1.18 17.35 0.06
CA LEU A 126 -2.15 17.09 1.11
C LEU A 126 -1.38 16.81 2.39
N CYS A 127 -1.55 17.68 3.38
CA CYS A 127 -0.77 17.67 4.60
C CYS A 127 -1.69 17.53 5.83
N GLU A 128 -1.25 16.72 6.80
CA GLU A 128 -1.96 16.59 8.07
C GLU A 128 -2.09 17.98 8.75
N GLY A 129 -3.28 18.28 9.27
CA GLY A 129 -3.58 19.57 9.86
C GLY A 129 -2.70 19.95 11.07
N GLN A 130 -2.10 18.93 11.71
CA GLN A 130 -1.15 19.12 12.82
C GLN A 130 0.30 19.40 12.37
N SER A 131 0.56 19.50 11.07
CA SER A 131 1.89 19.73 10.49
C SER A 131 1.97 21.02 9.67
N PRO A 132 1.56 22.21 10.21
CA PRO A 132 1.51 23.46 9.47
C PRO A 132 2.89 23.87 8.92
N GLN A 133 3.98 23.60 9.65
CA GLN A 133 5.33 23.97 9.22
C GLN A 133 5.72 23.23 7.91
N HIS A 134 5.29 21.98 7.72
CA HIS A 134 5.51 21.25 6.46
C HIS A 134 4.70 21.86 5.32
N ALA A 135 3.46 22.25 5.60
CA ALA A 135 2.59 22.90 4.63
C ALA A 135 3.15 24.24 4.16
N GLU A 136 3.58 25.09 5.10
CA GLU A 136 4.17 26.39 4.83
C GLU A 136 5.49 26.30 4.05
N ALA A 137 6.40 25.39 4.48
CA ALA A 137 7.69 25.21 3.83
C ALA A 137 7.53 24.72 2.37
N VAL A 138 6.68 23.71 2.14
CA VAL A 138 6.45 23.20 0.79
C VAL A 138 5.72 24.23 -0.07
N ALA A 139 4.72 24.96 0.45
CA ALA A 139 4.03 26.00 -0.30
C ALA A 139 4.97 27.14 -0.72
N ALA A 140 5.86 27.57 0.17
CA ALA A 140 6.86 28.59 -0.13
C ALA A 140 7.86 28.13 -1.21
N ALA A 141 8.28 26.86 -1.16
CA ALA A 141 9.24 26.28 -2.12
C ALA A 141 8.59 25.91 -3.46
N MET A 142 7.27 25.72 -3.51
CA MET A 142 6.50 25.24 -4.67
C MET A 142 5.29 26.16 -4.94
N PRO A 143 5.50 27.45 -5.31
CA PRO A 143 4.39 28.39 -5.51
C PRO A 143 3.45 28.03 -6.66
N GLN A 144 3.85 27.06 -7.50
CA GLN A 144 3.05 26.52 -8.62
C GLN A 144 2.12 25.36 -8.21
N LEU A 145 2.02 25.00 -6.93
CA LEU A 145 1.08 23.97 -6.50
C LEU A 145 -0.35 24.33 -6.93
N ALA A 146 -1.01 23.39 -7.57
CA ALA A 146 -2.42 23.51 -7.95
C ALA A 146 -3.37 23.38 -6.75
N LEU A 147 -2.90 22.72 -5.67
CA LEU A 147 -3.66 22.53 -4.44
C LEU A 147 -2.73 22.32 -3.25
N LEU A 148 -2.98 23.06 -2.17
CA LEU A 148 -2.58 22.74 -0.81
C LEU A 148 -3.83 22.50 0.03
N ALA A 149 -4.04 21.24 0.50
CA ALA A 149 -5.19 20.88 1.31
C ALA A 149 -4.80 20.18 2.61
N ARG A 150 -5.68 20.26 3.60
CA ARG A 150 -5.49 19.59 4.90
C ARG A 150 -6.12 18.21 4.92
N LEU A 151 -5.48 17.29 5.66
CA LEU A 151 -6.11 16.09 6.18
C LEU A 151 -6.42 16.30 7.66
N GLY A 152 -7.70 16.38 7.98
CA GLY A 152 -8.17 16.64 9.34
C GLY A 152 -8.12 18.13 9.77
N PRO A 153 -8.36 18.40 11.07
CA PRO A 153 -8.46 19.75 11.60
C PRO A 153 -7.13 20.49 11.53
N GLY A 154 -7.17 21.78 11.25
CA GLY A 154 -6.01 22.67 11.12
C GLY A 154 -6.40 24.00 10.50
N ASP A 155 -5.44 24.94 10.35
CA ASP A 155 -5.69 26.30 9.88
C ASP A 155 -4.69 26.73 8.81
N PHE A 156 -4.58 25.96 7.74
CA PHE A 156 -3.78 26.28 6.54
C PHE A 156 -4.41 25.69 5.28
N GLY A 157 -3.93 26.12 4.11
CA GLY A 157 -4.38 25.64 2.81
C GLY A 157 -5.79 26.11 2.43
N GLU A 158 -6.23 25.72 1.23
CA GLU A 158 -7.48 26.20 0.64
C GLU A 158 -8.73 25.52 1.24
N ALA A 159 -8.60 24.26 1.64
CA ALA A 159 -9.70 23.43 2.15
C ALA A 159 -9.17 22.21 2.92
N ASP A 160 -10.01 21.60 3.71
CA ASP A 160 -9.77 20.25 4.24
C ASP A 160 -10.44 19.19 3.36
N THR A 161 -9.89 17.97 3.38
CA THR A 161 -10.38 16.85 2.54
C THR A 161 -11.81 16.46 2.88
N ALA A 162 -12.26 16.60 4.14
CA ALA A 162 -13.62 16.26 4.55
C ALA A 162 -14.64 17.22 3.90
N SER A 163 -14.35 18.53 3.89
CA SER A 163 -15.16 19.53 3.20
C SER A 163 -15.18 19.32 1.68
N LEU A 164 -14.03 18.98 1.10
CA LEU A 164 -13.95 18.66 -0.33
C LEU A 164 -14.81 17.45 -0.71
N ILE A 165 -14.81 16.42 0.12
CA ILE A 165 -15.65 15.23 -0.02
C ILE A 165 -17.13 15.61 0.13
N ALA A 166 -17.48 16.29 1.23
CA ALA A 166 -18.87 16.64 1.55
C ALA A 166 -19.54 17.45 0.42
N ALA A 167 -18.80 18.37 -0.21
CA ALA A 167 -19.32 19.19 -1.31
C ALA A 167 -19.64 18.39 -2.59
N ARG A 168 -19.19 17.15 -2.72
CA ARG A 168 -19.37 16.31 -3.94
C ARG A 168 -19.95 14.95 -3.66
N LEU A 169 -20.22 14.63 -2.39
CA LEU A 169 -20.83 13.37 -2.02
C LEU A 169 -22.23 13.26 -2.63
N GLY A 170 -22.47 12.16 -3.36
CA GLY A 170 -23.73 11.94 -4.10
C GLY A 170 -23.70 12.43 -5.56
N ALA A 171 -22.68 13.16 -6.00
CA ALA A 171 -22.46 13.43 -7.42
C ALA A 171 -22.06 12.15 -8.18
N ALA A 172 -22.19 12.18 -9.51
CA ALA A 172 -21.75 11.06 -10.34
C ALA A 172 -20.26 10.80 -10.13
N ALA A 173 -19.93 9.59 -9.66
CA ALA A 173 -18.55 9.20 -9.41
C ALA A 173 -17.73 9.18 -10.70
N PRO A 174 -16.57 9.84 -10.78
CA PRO A 174 -15.69 9.71 -11.93
C PRO A 174 -15.25 8.25 -12.09
N ALA A 175 -15.23 7.77 -13.32
CA ALA A 175 -14.64 6.47 -13.62
C ALA A 175 -13.14 6.46 -13.25
N CYS A 176 -12.61 5.30 -12.91
CA CYS A 176 -11.16 5.16 -12.77
C CYS A 176 -10.48 5.48 -14.11
N ALA A 177 -9.46 6.31 -14.07
CA ALA A 177 -8.68 6.67 -15.26
C ALA A 177 -8.08 5.42 -15.92
N ASP A 178 -8.00 5.46 -17.23
CA ASP A 178 -7.33 4.43 -18.01
C ASP A 178 -5.83 4.51 -17.82
N VAL A 179 -5.23 3.36 -17.45
CA VAL A 179 -3.79 3.25 -17.21
C VAL A 179 -3.15 2.16 -18.06
N ALA A 180 -1.90 2.35 -18.43
CA ALA A 180 -1.02 1.33 -18.97
C ALA A 180 -0.34 0.53 -17.84
N TYR A 181 0.28 -0.60 -18.19
CA TYR A 181 1.01 -1.44 -17.23
C TYR A 181 2.13 -0.65 -16.53
N ASP A 182 2.89 0.13 -17.32
CA ASP A 182 4.05 0.90 -16.85
C ASP A 182 3.71 2.32 -16.40
N ASP A 183 2.42 2.71 -16.36
CA ASP A 183 2.04 4.00 -15.80
C ASP A 183 2.38 4.05 -14.31
N PRO A 184 3.12 5.09 -13.85
CA PRO A 184 3.45 5.25 -12.45
C PRO A 184 2.20 5.40 -11.57
N CYS A 185 2.20 4.75 -10.42
CA CYS A 185 1.12 4.88 -9.43
C CYS A 185 1.61 5.28 -8.03
N TRP A 186 2.87 4.98 -7.72
CA TRP A 186 3.45 5.27 -6.41
C TRP A 186 4.94 5.58 -6.55
N PHE A 187 5.38 6.72 -6.00
CA PHE A 187 6.81 7.00 -5.80
C PHE A 187 7.18 6.59 -4.37
N PHE A 188 7.93 5.51 -4.27
CA PHE A 188 8.39 4.98 -3.00
C PHE A 188 9.80 5.50 -2.73
N PHE A 189 9.92 6.51 -1.87
CA PHE A 189 11.23 7.08 -1.53
C PHE A 189 11.99 6.18 -0.56
N THR A 190 13.23 5.89 -0.92
CA THR A 190 14.20 5.13 -0.11
C THR A 190 15.37 6.03 0.28
N SER A 191 16.05 5.71 1.39
CA SER A 191 17.16 6.52 1.93
C SER A 191 18.43 6.55 1.06
N GLY A 192 18.46 5.86 -0.05
CA GLY A 192 19.55 5.83 -1.02
C GLY A 192 20.98 5.73 -0.42
N THR A 193 21.89 5.06 -1.09
CA THR A 193 23.30 4.95 -0.67
C THR A 193 24.11 6.25 -0.79
N THR A 194 23.55 7.28 -1.44
CA THR A 194 24.22 8.56 -1.75
C THR A 194 23.81 9.72 -0.83
N GLY A 195 23.05 9.45 0.25
CA GLY A 195 22.65 10.44 1.25
C GLY A 195 21.37 11.24 0.94
N GLN A 196 20.95 11.30 -0.33
CA GLN A 196 19.68 11.91 -0.74
C GLN A 196 18.64 10.83 -1.06
N PRO A 197 17.38 10.94 -0.57
CA PRO A 197 16.32 10.00 -0.90
C PRO A 197 16.08 9.92 -2.41
N LYS A 198 15.89 8.70 -2.93
CA LYS A 198 15.53 8.45 -4.34
C LYS A 198 14.19 7.75 -4.39
N ALA A 199 13.39 8.07 -5.41
CA ALA A 199 12.11 7.42 -5.62
C ALA A 199 12.28 6.14 -6.46
N ALA A 200 11.88 5.00 -5.93
CA ALA A 200 11.52 3.86 -6.75
C ALA A 200 10.16 4.15 -7.39
N VAL A 201 10.10 4.09 -8.71
CA VAL A 201 8.88 4.34 -9.48
C VAL A 201 8.09 3.04 -9.59
N LEU A 202 7.01 2.91 -8.81
CA LEU A 202 6.15 1.74 -8.83
C LEU A 202 4.99 1.97 -9.79
N THR A 203 4.68 0.97 -10.61
CA THR A 203 3.67 1.07 -11.66
C THR A 203 2.37 0.35 -11.30
N HIS A 204 1.28 0.67 -12.00
CA HIS A 204 -0.01 -0.01 -11.79
C HIS A 204 0.08 -1.52 -12.05
N GLY A 205 0.79 -1.94 -13.09
CA GLY A 205 0.95 -3.35 -13.44
C GLY A 205 1.81 -4.10 -12.43
N GLN A 206 2.94 -3.53 -12.04
CA GLN A 206 3.81 -4.07 -10.99
C GLN A 206 3.02 -4.25 -9.68
N MET A 207 2.34 -3.21 -9.22
CA MET A 207 1.61 -3.26 -7.95
C MET A 207 0.42 -4.21 -7.98
N ALA A 208 -0.26 -4.38 -9.13
CA ALA A 208 -1.30 -5.39 -9.28
C ALA A 208 -0.74 -6.82 -9.14
N PHE A 209 0.45 -7.08 -9.71
CA PHE A 209 1.17 -8.34 -9.47
C PHE A 209 1.53 -8.51 -8.00
N VAL A 210 2.10 -7.48 -7.36
CA VAL A 210 2.49 -7.51 -5.94
C VAL A 210 1.31 -7.84 -5.04
N VAL A 211 0.15 -7.23 -5.23
CA VAL A 211 -1.08 -7.53 -4.47
C VAL A 211 -1.48 -9.00 -4.63
N THR A 212 -1.46 -9.51 -5.86
CA THR A 212 -1.78 -10.92 -6.14
C THR A 212 -0.76 -11.86 -5.50
N ASN A 213 0.52 -11.54 -5.61
CA ASN A 213 1.61 -12.32 -5.04
C ASN A 213 1.57 -12.34 -3.49
N HIS A 214 1.19 -11.22 -2.85
CA HIS A 214 0.99 -11.19 -1.40
C HIS A 214 -0.13 -12.14 -0.95
N LEU A 215 -1.23 -12.18 -1.69
CA LEU A 215 -2.33 -13.13 -1.42
C LEU A 215 -1.91 -14.59 -1.63
N CYS A 216 -0.99 -14.84 -2.56
CA CYS A 216 -0.48 -16.19 -2.83
C CYS A 216 0.49 -16.66 -1.74
N ASP A 217 1.50 -15.85 -1.42
CA ASP A 217 2.66 -16.29 -0.67
C ASP A 217 2.64 -15.89 0.82
N LEU A 218 2.08 -14.71 1.16
CA LEU A 218 2.14 -14.21 2.53
C LEU A 218 0.89 -14.55 3.34
N MET A 219 -0.28 -14.48 2.72
CA MET A 219 -1.55 -14.68 3.40
C MET A 219 -2.57 -15.45 2.54
N PRO A 220 -2.24 -16.69 2.14
CA PRO A 220 -3.12 -17.52 1.35
C PRO A 220 -4.46 -17.75 2.06
N GLY A 221 -5.55 -17.81 1.29
CA GLY A 221 -6.90 -17.99 1.83
C GLY A 221 -7.51 -16.77 2.50
N THR A 222 -6.96 -15.56 2.29
CA THR A 222 -7.59 -14.30 2.73
C THR A 222 -8.88 -14.03 1.97
N THR A 223 -9.93 -13.68 2.70
CA THR A 223 -11.29 -13.42 2.20
C THR A 223 -11.84 -12.12 2.77
N GLU A 224 -13.08 -11.78 2.42
CA GLU A 224 -13.80 -10.64 2.99
C GLU A 224 -14.18 -10.83 4.48
N ALA A 225 -14.01 -12.03 5.02
CA ALA A 225 -14.22 -12.29 6.44
C ALA A 225 -13.02 -11.90 7.30
N ASP A 226 -11.87 -11.68 6.68
CA ASP A 226 -10.64 -11.34 7.38
C ASP A 226 -10.62 -9.90 7.88
N VAL A 227 -9.84 -9.67 8.94
CA VAL A 227 -9.62 -8.36 9.54
C VAL A 227 -8.12 -8.15 9.71
N SER A 228 -7.65 -6.99 9.26
CA SER A 228 -6.24 -6.58 9.36
C SER A 228 -6.08 -5.45 10.36
N LEU A 229 -5.07 -5.53 11.22
CA LEU A 229 -4.69 -4.44 12.13
C LEU A 229 -3.47 -3.68 11.58
N VAL A 230 -3.57 -2.36 11.51
CA VAL A 230 -2.49 -1.48 11.05
C VAL A 230 -1.63 -1.03 12.23
N VAL A 231 -0.46 -1.61 12.40
CA VAL A 231 0.53 -1.23 13.44
C VAL A 231 1.79 -0.59 12.87
N ALA A 232 1.83 -0.37 11.56
CA ALA A 232 2.94 0.26 10.85
C ALA A 232 2.44 1.36 9.89
N PRO A 233 3.31 2.29 9.43
CA PRO A 233 2.88 3.38 8.56
C PRO A 233 2.35 2.91 7.20
N LEU A 234 1.14 3.37 6.84
CA LEU A 234 0.54 3.14 5.52
C LEU A 234 1.31 3.84 4.39
N SER A 235 2.19 4.77 4.70
CA SER A 235 3.10 5.39 3.73
C SER A 235 4.22 4.45 3.23
N HIS A 236 4.36 3.26 3.82
CA HIS A 236 5.39 2.27 3.52
C HIS A 236 4.77 0.88 3.29
N GLY A 237 5.46 -0.19 3.68
CA GLY A 237 5.03 -1.57 3.48
C GLY A 237 3.59 -1.89 3.92
N ALA A 238 3.12 -1.29 5.02
CA ALA A 238 1.73 -1.47 5.46
C ALA A 238 0.70 -0.96 4.43
N GLY A 239 1.03 0.06 3.63
CA GLY A 239 0.15 0.53 2.56
C GLY A 239 0.03 -0.48 1.41
N ILE A 240 1.09 -1.24 1.12
CA ILE A 240 1.05 -2.34 0.15
C ILE A 240 0.12 -3.44 0.68
N HIS A 241 0.24 -3.79 1.96
CA HIS A 241 -0.66 -4.74 2.62
C HIS A 241 -2.10 -4.25 2.66
N PHE A 242 -2.32 -2.94 2.83
CA PHE A 242 -3.65 -2.34 2.78
C PHE A 242 -4.32 -2.53 1.40
N LEU A 243 -3.58 -2.33 0.30
CA LEU A 243 -4.09 -2.64 -1.05
C LEU A 243 -4.52 -4.11 -1.17
N THR A 244 -3.81 -5.01 -0.51
CA THR A 244 -4.13 -6.46 -0.49
C THR A 244 -5.45 -6.72 0.26
N GLN A 245 -5.67 -6.06 1.41
CA GLN A 245 -6.93 -6.15 2.15
C GLN A 245 -8.10 -5.63 1.31
N VAL A 246 -7.92 -4.47 0.66
CA VAL A 246 -8.95 -3.89 -0.22
C VAL A 246 -9.29 -4.82 -1.39
N ALA A 247 -8.30 -5.47 -2.00
CA ALA A 247 -8.52 -6.42 -3.09
C ALA A 247 -9.40 -7.62 -2.68
N ARG A 248 -9.41 -7.97 -1.39
CA ARG A 248 -10.23 -9.04 -0.82
C ARG A 248 -11.47 -8.55 -0.07
N ALA A 249 -11.68 -7.24 0.01
CA ALA A 249 -12.71 -6.61 0.82
C ALA A 249 -12.62 -6.99 2.32
N ALA A 250 -11.41 -7.24 2.82
CA ALA A 250 -11.12 -7.52 4.23
C ALA A 250 -11.09 -6.20 5.01
N CYS A 251 -11.68 -6.19 6.20
CA CYS A 251 -11.75 -5.00 7.05
C CYS A 251 -10.35 -4.59 7.53
N THR A 252 -10.10 -3.29 7.61
CA THR A 252 -8.86 -2.74 8.16
C THR A 252 -9.14 -1.92 9.41
N VAL A 253 -8.53 -2.30 10.53
CA VAL A 253 -8.63 -1.61 11.82
C VAL A 253 -7.41 -0.71 12.01
N LEU A 254 -7.66 0.56 12.28
CA LEU A 254 -6.65 1.56 12.64
C LEU A 254 -6.70 1.79 14.16
N PRO A 255 -5.58 1.68 14.88
CA PRO A 255 -5.52 2.10 16.28
C PRO A 255 -5.81 3.60 16.43
N GLU A 256 -6.37 3.98 17.55
CA GLU A 256 -6.48 5.39 17.93
C GLU A 256 -5.14 5.90 18.48
N GLY A 257 -4.90 7.21 18.31
CA GLY A 257 -3.71 7.87 18.82
C GLY A 257 -2.53 7.90 17.85
N ASP A 258 -1.45 8.53 18.31
CA ASP A 258 -0.32 8.91 17.47
C ASP A 258 0.88 7.96 17.57
N ARG A 259 0.86 7.05 18.55
CA ARG A 259 1.98 6.16 18.88
C ARG A 259 1.49 4.73 18.96
N PHE A 260 2.37 3.81 18.57
CA PHE A 260 2.12 2.39 18.77
C PHE A 260 2.00 2.07 20.27
N ASP A 261 0.92 1.39 20.62
CA ASP A 261 0.63 0.87 21.95
C ASP A 261 0.33 -0.64 21.85
N ALA A 262 1.13 -1.46 22.53
CA ALA A 262 0.99 -2.90 22.46
C ALA A 262 -0.26 -3.42 23.18
N ALA A 263 -0.68 -2.77 24.28
CA ALA A 263 -1.89 -3.16 24.99
C ALA A 263 -3.14 -2.88 24.14
N GLN A 264 -3.20 -1.68 23.53
CA GLN A 264 -4.28 -1.33 22.61
C GLN A 264 -4.29 -2.29 21.39
N ALA A 265 -3.12 -2.63 20.84
CA ALA A 265 -3.06 -3.57 19.73
C ALA A 265 -3.66 -4.93 20.09
N TRP A 266 -3.34 -5.49 21.24
CA TRP A 266 -3.92 -6.77 21.70
C TRP A 266 -5.40 -6.68 22.02
N GLN A 267 -5.86 -5.57 22.60
CA GLN A 267 -7.29 -5.32 22.79
C GLN A 267 -8.03 -5.33 21.45
N LEU A 268 -7.52 -4.62 20.43
CA LEU A 268 -8.10 -4.57 19.09
C LEU A 268 -8.06 -5.93 18.38
N VAL A 269 -7.01 -6.74 18.61
CA VAL A 269 -6.94 -8.10 18.09
C VAL A 269 -8.11 -8.93 18.60
N GLN A 270 -8.37 -8.92 19.91
CA GLN A 270 -9.48 -9.65 20.51
C GLN A 270 -10.85 -9.06 20.09
N GLU A 271 -11.01 -7.75 20.17
CA GLU A 271 -12.29 -7.07 19.91
C GLU A 271 -12.78 -7.25 18.49
N HIS A 272 -11.88 -7.17 17.52
CA HIS A 272 -12.22 -7.25 16.10
C HIS A 272 -11.95 -8.61 15.46
N GLY A 273 -11.44 -9.58 16.21
CA GLY A 273 -11.04 -10.88 15.66
C GLY A 273 -10.00 -10.75 14.55
N VAL A 274 -8.95 -9.94 14.79
CA VAL A 274 -7.91 -9.66 13.80
C VAL A 274 -7.24 -10.95 13.33
N THR A 275 -7.18 -11.14 12.03
CA THR A 275 -6.61 -12.36 11.41
C THR A 275 -5.21 -12.15 10.86
N ASN A 276 -4.83 -10.92 10.56
CA ASN A 276 -3.51 -10.60 10.05
C ASN A 276 -3.06 -9.18 10.42
N LEU A 277 -1.75 -8.99 10.48
CA LEU A 277 -1.11 -7.69 10.57
C LEU A 277 0.24 -7.71 9.88
N PHE A 278 0.66 -6.54 9.36
CA PHE A 278 2.01 -6.32 8.85
C PHE A 278 2.79 -5.41 9.77
N THR A 279 4.06 -5.75 10.01
CA THR A 279 4.90 -4.97 10.91
C THR A 279 6.42 -5.16 10.64
N VAL A 280 7.24 -4.73 11.58
CA VAL A 280 8.69 -4.89 11.59
C VAL A 280 9.13 -5.69 12.84
N PRO A 281 10.29 -6.34 12.84
CA PRO A 281 10.75 -7.18 13.96
C PRO A 281 10.67 -6.49 15.33
N THR A 282 11.01 -5.21 15.39
CA THR A 282 10.93 -4.43 16.66
C THR A 282 9.52 -4.38 17.23
N ILE A 283 8.50 -4.20 16.38
CA ILE A 283 7.10 -4.17 16.84
C ILE A 283 6.64 -5.58 17.23
N VAL A 284 7.04 -6.63 16.49
CA VAL A 284 6.76 -8.02 16.93
C VAL A 284 7.32 -8.25 18.33
N LYS A 285 8.58 -7.85 18.57
CA LYS A 285 9.19 -7.92 19.90
C LYS A 285 8.38 -7.17 20.96
N MET A 286 8.01 -5.92 20.70
CA MET A 286 7.19 -5.12 21.63
C MET A 286 5.85 -5.78 21.93
N LEU A 287 5.19 -6.35 20.93
CA LEU A 287 3.93 -7.07 21.09
C LEU A 287 4.07 -8.28 22.04
N VAL A 288 5.07 -9.13 21.80
CA VAL A 288 5.22 -10.39 22.56
C VAL A 288 5.90 -10.24 23.92
N GLU A 289 6.61 -9.15 24.16
CA GLU A 289 7.21 -8.81 25.46
C GLU A 289 6.25 -8.07 26.38
N HIS A 290 5.19 -7.46 25.84
CA HIS A 290 4.20 -6.77 26.65
C HIS A 290 3.25 -7.75 27.32
N ALA A 291 2.94 -7.54 28.61
CA ALA A 291 2.09 -8.43 29.40
C ALA A 291 0.68 -8.63 28.81
N ALA A 292 0.18 -7.71 28.03
CA ALA A 292 -1.11 -7.79 27.37
C ALA A 292 -1.22 -8.98 26.40
N VAL A 293 -0.13 -9.54 25.90
CA VAL A 293 -0.17 -10.74 25.03
C VAL A 293 -0.81 -11.94 25.77
N ASP A 294 -0.64 -12.02 27.07
CA ASP A 294 -1.20 -13.09 27.92
C ASP A 294 -2.60 -12.72 28.47
N ALA A 295 -3.04 -11.47 28.30
CA ALA A 295 -4.30 -10.96 28.85
C ALA A 295 -5.45 -10.94 27.85
N PHE A 296 -5.15 -10.90 26.55
CA PHE A 296 -6.15 -10.83 25.48
C PHE A 296 -6.09 -12.07 24.59
N ASP A 297 -7.26 -12.49 24.09
CA ASP A 297 -7.36 -13.59 23.12
C ASP A 297 -6.83 -13.13 21.75
N HIS A 298 -5.88 -13.86 21.22
CA HIS A 298 -5.30 -13.65 19.89
C HIS A 298 -5.37 -14.91 19.00
N GLY A 299 -6.22 -15.87 19.35
CA GLY A 299 -6.41 -17.12 18.59
C GLY A 299 -6.98 -16.92 17.19
N SER A 300 -7.49 -15.73 16.87
CA SER A 300 -7.92 -15.36 15.52
C SER A 300 -6.75 -15.09 14.55
N LEU A 301 -5.55 -14.80 15.06
CA LEU A 301 -4.38 -14.49 14.21
C LEU A 301 -3.97 -15.69 13.37
N ARG A 302 -3.87 -15.48 12.06
CA ARG A 302 -3.35 -16.45 11.10
C ARG A 302 -1.98 -16.04 10.54
N TYR A 303 -1.77 -14.73 10.39
CA TYR A 303 -0.55 -14.18 9.79
C TYR A 303 -0.06 -12.93 10.55
N VAL A 304 1.10 -13.06 11.18
CA VAL A 304 1.90 -11.93 11.68
C VAL A 304 3.08 -11.76 10.73
N ILE A 305 2.91 -10.82 9.79
CA ILE A 305 3.84 -10.64 8.69
C ILE A 305 4.87 -9.60 9.09
N TYR A 306 6.15 -9.92 8.95
CA TYR A 306 7.23 -8.99 9.28
C TYR A 306 8.28 -8.89 8.18
N ALA A 307 8.81 -7.67 8.00
CA ALA A 307 9.84 -7.36 7.01
C ALA A 307 10.64 -6.11 7.41
N GLY A 308 11.53 -5.64 6.52
CA GLY A 308 12.28 -4.40 6.67
C GLY A 308 13.56 -4.51 7.50
N ALA A 309 13.72 -5.58 8.29
CA ALA A 309 14.94 -5.91 9.01
C ALA A 309 14.99 -7.42 9.34
N PRO A 310 16.16 -8.00 9.60
CA PRO A 310 16.25 -9.35 10.12
C PRO A 310 15.70 -9.42 11.55
N MET A 311 15.01 -10.52 11.87
CA MET A 311 14.58 -10.82 13.24
C MET A 311 15.66 -11.65 13.94
N TYR A 312 16.04 -11.24 15.15
CA TYR A 312 16.96 -12.03 15.95
C TYR A 312 16.34 -13.35 16.37
N ARG A 313 17.16 -14.39 16.46
CA ARG A 313 16.72 -15.77 16.71
C ARG A 313 15.91 -15.90 18.01
N GLU A 314 16.36 -15.29 19.10
CA GLU A 314 15.66 -15.35 20.39
C GLU A 314 14.32 -14.61 20.38
N ASP A 315 14.22 -13.50 19.62
CA ASP A 315 12.95 -12.78 19.43
C ASP A 315 11.96 -13.63 18.60
N GLN A 316 12.46 -14.36 17.59
CA GLN A 316 11.66 -15.30 16.81
C GLN A 316 11.12 -16.45 17.68
N LYS A 317 11.98 -17.08 18.49
CA LYS A 317 11.56 -18.14 19.42
C LYS A 317 10.49 -17.66 20.39
N ARG A 318 10.70 -16.47 20.98
CA ARG A 318 9.73 -15.86 21.89
C ARG A 318 8.40 -15.60 21.20
N ALA A 319 8.43 -15.04 19.99
CA ALA A 319 7.22 -14.80 19.22
C ALA A 319 6.47 -16.10 18.89
N LEU A 320 7.18 -17.16 18.48
CA LEU A 320 6.57 -18.47 18.23
C LEU A 320 5.99 -19.11 19.51
N ALA A 321 6.65 -18.93 20.65
CA ALA A 321 6.15 -19.46 21.93
C ALA A 321 4.86 -18.77 22.38
N LYS A 322 4.69 -17.47 22.08
CA LYS A 322 3.50 -16.68 22.47
C LYS A 322 2.37 -16.80 21.44
N LEU A 323 2.69 -16.76 20.17
CA LEU A 323 1.70 -16.60 19.10
C LEU A 323 1.40 -17.90 18.33
N GLY A 324 2.24 -18.94 18.51
CA GLY A 324 2.17 -20.14 17.68
C GLY A 324 2.73 -19.92 16.27
N PRO A 325 2.41 -20.82 15.31
CA PRO A 325 2.98 -20.83 13.96
C PRO A 325 2.27 -19.85 13.01
N VAL A 326 2.26 -18.56 13.36
CA VAL A 326 1.59 -17.50 12.58
C VAL A 326 2.57 -16.52 11.93
N LEU A 327 3.88 -16.66 12.19
CA LEU A 327 4.88 -15.75 11.67
C LEU A 327 5.10 -15.97 10.17
N VAL A 328 5.12 -14.89 9.42
CA VAL A 328 5.51 -14.86 8.00
C VAL A 328 6.57 -13.78 7.83
N GLN A 329 7.73 -14.16 7.32
CA GLN A 329 8.74 -13.17 6.92
C GLN A 329 8.74 -12.99 5.42
N TYR A 330 8.96 -11.77 4.95
CA TYR A 330 9.45 -11.57 3.60
C TYR A 330 10.67 -10.63 3.59
N PHE A 331 11.52 -10.82 2.61
CA PHE A 331 12.66 -9.97 2.34
C PHE A 331 12.52 -9.31 0.99
N GLY A 332 12.96 -8.05 0.91
CA GLY A 332 13.02 -7.28 -0.31
C GLY A 332 13.30 -5.80 -0.05
N LEU A 333 13.42 -5.07 -1.14
CA LEU A 333 13.70 -3.64 -1.19
C LEU A 333 12.47 -2.88 -1.70
N GLY A 334 12.47 -1.56 -1.57
CA GLY A 334 11.41 -0.69 -2.12
C GLY A 334 11.25 -0.86 -3.63
N GLU A 335 12.35 -1.06 -4.34
CA GLU A 335 12.47 -1.24 -5.78
C GLU A 335 11.75 -2.50 -6.31
N VAL A 336 11.54 -3.47 -5.46
CA VAL A 336 10.77 -4.70 -5.77
C VAL A 336 9.57 -4.87 -4.85
N THR A 337 9.19 -3.80 -4.12
CA THR A 337 8.07 -3.81 -3.16
C THR A 337 8.10 -4.97 -2.15
N GLY A 338 9.31 -5.37 -1.74
CA GLY A 338 9.53 -6.49 -0.83
C GLY A 338 9.38 -7.89 -1.44
N ASN A 339 9.18 -8.00 -2.74
CA ASN A 339 8.84 -9.28 -3.38
C ASN A 339 10.07 -10.10 -3.82
N ILE A 340 11.06 -10.29 -2.95
CA ILE A 340 12.22 -11.15 -3.23
C ILE A 340 11.97 -12.55 -2.67
N THR A 341 11.93 -12.72 -1.34
CA THR A 341 11.72 -14.03 -0.73
C THR A 341 10.56 -14.05 0.26
N VAL A 342 10.12 -15.24 0.62
CA VAL A 342 9.18 -15.52 1.71
C VAL A 342 9.68 -16.64 2.59
N LEU A 343 9.56 -16.47 3.91
CA LEU A 343 9.68 -17.53 4.91
C LEU A 343 8.28 -17.73 5.51
N PRO A 344 7.57 -18.81 5.12
CA PRO A 344 6.20 -19.08 5.58
C PRO A 344 6.18 -19.60 7.03
N PRO A 345 5.01 -19.66 7.69
CA PRO A 345 4.88 -20.14 9.07
C PRO A 345 5.50 -21.52 9.28
N SER A 346 5.36 -22.43 8.31
CA SER A 346 5.87 -23.80 8.38
C SER A 346 7.40 -23.91 8.41
N GLN A 347 8.12 -22.84 8.07
CA GLN A 347 9.59 -22.79 8.09
C GLN A 347 10.15 -21.96 9.25
N HIS A 348 9.29 -21.46 10.13
CA HIS A 348 9.71 -20.84 11.39
C HIS A 348 9.80 -21.92 12.47
N HIS A 349 10.98 -22.21 12.96
CA HIS A 349 11.22 -23.28 13.95
C HIS A 349 11.48 -22.70 15.33
N ALA A 350 10.81 -23.22 16.37
CA ALA A 350 11.01 -22.80 17.74
C ALA A 350 12.28 -23.38 18.37
N GLY A 351 12.73 -24.56 17.91
CA GLY A 351 13.94 -25.22 18.40
C GLY A 351 15.19 -24.93 17.55
N ASP A 352 16.36 -25.19 18.12
CA ASP A 352 17.68 -25.06 17.43
C ASP A 352 18.16 -26.38 16.81
N GLY A 353 17.25 -27.25 16.42
CA GLY A 353 17.57 -28.51 15.73
C GLY A 353 18.11 -28.30 14.32
N PRO A 354 18.51 -29.37 13.63
CA PRO A 354 19.09 -29.32 12.29
C PRO A 354 18.17 -28.70 11.22
N GLU A 355 16.87 -28.67 11.48
CA GLU A 355 15.88 -28.04 10.60
C GLU A 355 15.84 -26.50 10.74
N ALA A 356 16.38 -25.95 11.81
CA ALA A 356 16.43 -24.52 12.06
C ALA A 356 17.51 -23.83 11.21
N ARG A 357 17.11 -23.29 10.07
CA ARG A 357 18.00 -22.47 9.23
C ARG A 357 18.09 -21.05 9.79
N VAL A 358 18.99 -20.85 10.74
CA VAL A 358 19.19 -19.53 11.38
C VAL A 358 19.63 -18.51 10.33
N GLY A 359 18.99 -17.34 10.32
CA GLY A 359 19.32 -16.24 9.41
C GLY A 359 18.77 -16.40 7.98
N THR A 360 17.99 -17.44 7.71
CA THR A 360 17.33 -17.57 6.40
C THR A 360 16.27 -16.52 6.19
N CYS A 361 16.15 -16.00 4.97
CA CYS A 361 15.00 -15.20 4.49
C CYS A 361 14.00 -16.02 3.68
N GLY A 362 14.11 -17.36 3.70
CA GLY A 362 13.22 -18.28 3.01
C GLY A 362 13.63 -18.56 1.57
N TYR A 363 12.65 -18.67 0.69
CA TYR A 363 12.80 -18.97 -0.72
C TYR A 363 12.16 -17.89 -1.61
N GLU A 364 12.45 -17.92 -2.90
CA GLU A 364 11.94 -16.96 -3.87
C GLU A 364 10.42 -16.90 -3.91
N ARG A 365 9.88 -15.69 -4.10
CA ARG A 365 8.43 -15.48 -4.23
C ARG A 365 7.90 -16.03 -5.56
N THR A 366 6.67 -16.49 -5.54
CA THR A 366 5.98 -17.03 -6.75
C THR A 366 6.01 -15.99 -7.88
N GLY A 367 6.50 -16.38 -9.05
CA GLY A 367 6.62 -15.52 -10.23
C GLY A 367 7.83 -14.58 -10.24
N MET A 368 8.74 -14.72 -9.26
CA MET A 368 10.03 -14.02 -9.22
C MET A 368 11.15 -15.01 -9.53
N GLN A 369 12.24 -14.50 -10.05
CA GLN A 369 13.47 -15.26 -10.27
C GLN A 369 14.62 -14.62 -9.49
N ILE A 370 15.33 -15.44 -8.71
CA ILE A 370 16.47 -15.00 -7.91
C ILE A 370 17.71 -15.79 -8.32
N SER A 371 18.84 -15.11 -8.39
CA SER A 371 20.15 -15.75 -8.54
C SER A 371 21.17 -15.05 -7.65
N ILE A 372 22.11 -15.83 -7.14
CA ILE A 372 23.30 -15.30 -6.48
C ILE A 372 24.38 -15.23 -7.53
N GLN A 373 24.98 -14.05 -7.74
CA GLN A 373 25.92 -13.80 -8.83
C GLN A 373 27.25 -13.25 -8.29
N ASP A 374 28.30 -13.48 -9.07
CA ASP A 374 29.61 -12.85 -8.86
C ASP A 374 29.66 -11.42 -9.46
N ASP A 375 30.76 -10.71 -9.27
CA ASP A 375 30.97 -9.36 -9.79
C ASP A 375 30.94 -9.25 -11.33
N ALA A 376 31.03 -10.37 -12.04
CA ALA A 376 30.90 -10.47 -13.49
C ALA A 376 29.48 -10.84 -13.96
N GLY A 377 28.50 -10.93 -13.03
CA GLY A 377 27.11 -11.28 -13.31
C GLY A 377 26.90 -12.76 -13.62
N ARG A 378 27.81 -13.64 -13.24
CA ARG A 378 27.69 -15.10 -13.46
C ARG A 378 27.04 -15.76 -12.25
N PRO A 379 26.03 -16.60 -12.44
CA PRO A 379 25.40 -17.33 -11.34
C PRO A 379 26.42 -18.19 -10.57
N LEU A 380 26.36 -18.11 -9.24
CA LEU A 380 27.16 -18.90 -8.34
C LEU A 380 26.43 -20.16 -7.89
N PRO A 381 27.15 -21.29 -7.69
CA PRO A 381 26.56 -22.50 -7.11
C PRO A 381 26.10 -22.28 -5.67
N SER A 382 25.20 -23.16 -5.20
CA SER A 382 24.72 -23.15 -3.82
C SER A 382 25.87 -23.24 -2.82
N GLY A 383 25.79 -22.45 -1.74
CA GLY A 383 26.79 -22.36 -0.68
C GLY A 383 27.88 -21.30 -0.92
N GLN A 384 27.90 -20.64 -2.07
CA GLN A 384 28.78 -19.51 -2.33
C GLN A 384 28.05 -18.17 -2.05
N THR A 385 28.81 -17.19 -1.56
CA THR A 385 28.33 -15.84 -1.26
C THR A 385 28.52 -14.95 -2.50
N GLY A 386 27.48 -14.16 -2.85
CA GLY A 386 27.51 -13.23 -3.94
C GLY A 386 26.37 -12.22 -3.81
N GLU A 387 26.12 -11.44 -4.87
CA GLU A 387 25.08 -10.46 -4.96
C GLU A 387 23.73 -11.11 -5.28
N ILE A 388 22.64 -10.64 -4.62
CA ILE A 388 21.29 -11.11 -4.87
C ILE A 388 20.73 -10.36 -6.08
N CYS A 389 20.61 -11.06 -7.21
CA CYS A 389 20.03 -10.51 -8.43
C CYS A 389 18.59 -11.01 -8.59
N VAL A 390 17.70 -10.10 -8.93
CA VAL A 390 16.24 -10.34 -8.97
C VAL A 390 15.68 -9.95 -10.33
N ALA A 391 14.85 -10.81 -10.89
CA ALA A 391 14.06 -10.54 -12.10
C ALA A 391 12.60 -10.95 -11.88
N GLY A 392 11.69 -10.25 -12.53
CA GLY A 392 10.26 -10.57 -12.49
C GLY A 392 9.34 -9.36 -12.43
N PRO A 393 8.03 -9.59 -12.44
CA PRO A 393 7.03 -8.51 -12.57
C PRO A 393 6.97 -7.53 -11.38
N ALA A 394 7.60 -7.85 -10.24
CA ALA A 394 7.66 -6.95 -9.09
C ALA A 394 8.85 -5.96 -9.13
N VAL A 395 9.75 -6.07 -10.11
CA VAL A 395 10.86 -5.12 -10.27
C VAL A 395 10.32 -3.79 -10.78
N PHE A 396 10.78 -2.69 -10.18
CA PHE A 396 10.37 -1.31 -10.52
C PHE A 396 10.75 -0.90 -11.96
N ALA A 397 10.11 0.16 -12.46
CA ALA A 397 10.33 0.69 -13.81
C ALA A 397 11.58 1.58 -13.90
#